data_eeb886e7abdd1f9c535d8dc87bfa705a
#
_entry.id   eeb886e7abdd1f9c535d8dc87bfa705a
#
_cell.length_a   1.000
_cell.length_b   1.000
_cell.length_c   1.000
_cell.angle_alpha   90.00
_cell.angle_beta   90.00
_cell.angle_gamma   90.00
#
_symmetry.space_group_name_H-M   'P 1'
#
loop_
_entity.id
_entity.type
_entity.pdbx_description
1 polymer ?
#
loop_
_entity_poly.entity_id
_entity_poly.type
_entity_poly.pdbx_seq_one_letter_code
_entity_poly.pdbx_strand_id
1 'polypeptide(L)'
;MITDKNDKINKIIVKIKNKLLILGFHSLNLILIIFYLYPGSLFGCYLYNNCNIQPQITGNFIVSFNYSIASNHFYVFFILSALGIFAYQNTKKIKFIIIYLLLLSIILELLHIIIPLRAFEWGDLFGNILGVIFVIIIYKIKGKYVQN
;
A
#
# COMPACT_ATOMS: atom_id res chain seq x y z
N MET A 1 -30.64 4.81 -30.55
CA MET A 1 -30.81 5.90 -29.54
C MET A 1 -30.62 5.44 -28.09
N ILE A 2 -31.14 4.27 -27.68
CA ILE A 2 -30.98 3.73 -26.32
C ILE A 2 -29.55 3.24 -26.03
N THR A 3 -28.89 2.60 -26.99
CA THR A 3 -27.51 2.10 -26.91
C THR A 3 -26.48 3.21 -26.68
N ASP A 4 -26.61 4.35 -27.35
CA ASP A 4 -25.69 5.51 -27.26
C ASP A 4 -25.78 6.16 -25.85
N LYS A 5 -26.98 6.18 -25.24
CA LYS A 5 -27.16 6.71 -23.87
C LYS A 5 -26.52 5.82 -22.83
N ASN A 6 -26.61 4.50 -22.99
CA ASN A 6 -25.99 3.53 -22.08
C ASN A 6 -24.46 3.60 -22.15
N ASP A 7 -23.87 3.77 -23.34
CA ASP A 7 -22.44 3.92 -23.51
C ASP A 7 -21.89 5.21 -22.89
N LYS A 8 -22.63 6.31 -22.97
CA LYS A 8 -22.26 7.56 -22.27
C LYS A 8 -22.29 7.40 -20.76
N ILE A 9 -23.32 6.75 -20.21
CA ILE A 9 -23.45 6.50 -18.77
C ILE A 9 -22.29 5.62 -18.29
N ASN A 10 -21.97 4.53 -19.00
CA ASN A 10 -20.86 3.64 -18.64
C ASN A 10 -19.51 4.37 -18.65
N LYS A 11 -19.24 5.23 -19.63
CA LYS A 11 -18.03 6.05 -19.67
C LYS A 11 -17.92 7.00 -18.48
N ILE A 12 -19.04 7.60 -18.07
CA ILE A 12 -19.08 8.48 -16.90
C ILE A 12 -18.79 7.69 -15.61
N ILE A 13 -19.43 6.52 -15.42
CA ILE A 13 -19.23 5.66 -14.26
C ILE A 13 -17.76 5.23 -14.15
N VAL A 14 -17.14 4.79 -15.25
CA VAL A 14 -15.72 4.40 -15.28
C VAL A 14 -14.81 5.59 -14.92
N LYS A 15 -15.12 6.79 -15.42
CA LYS A 15 -14.35 7.99 -15.10
C LYS A 15 -14.45 8.38 -13.64
N ILE A 16 -15.63 8.28 -13.03
CA ILE A 16 -15.86 8.55 -11.60
C ILE A 16 -15.11 7.53 -10.76
N LYS A 17 -15.26 6.23 -11.07
CA LYS A 17 -14.55 5.15 -10.37
C LYS A 17 -13.03 5.37 -10.37
N ASN A 18 -12.44 5.71 -11.51
CA ASN A 18 -11.02 6.00 -11.59
C ASN A 18 -10.60 7.21 -10.75
N LYS A 19 -11.39 8.28 -10.73
CA LYS A 19 -11.10 9.44 -9.88
C LYS A 19 -11.13 9.08 -8.39
N LEU A 20 -12.10 8.27 -7.96
CA LEU A 20 -12.21 7.81 -6.58
C LEU A 20 -11.02 6.92 -6.18
N LEU A 21 -10.57 6.02 -7.07
CA LEU A 21 -9.38 5.20 -6.83
C LEU A 21 -8.11 6.06 -6.69
N ILE A 22 -7.94 7.05 -7.57
CA ILE A 22 -6.79 7.99 -7.50
C ILE A 22 -6.83 8.78 -6.20
N LEU A 23 -7.99 9.32 -5.83
CA LEU A 23 -8.15 10.06 -4.57
C LEU A 23 -7.85 9.14 -3.37
N GLY A 24 -8.42 7.93 -3.34
CA GLY A 24 -8.19 6.95 -2.29
C GLY A 24 -6.72 6.58 -2.16
N PHE A 25 -6.03 6.35 -3.28
CA PHE A 25 -4.59 6.08 -3.29
C PHE A 25 -3.78 7.24 -2.66
N HIS A 26 -4.01 8.48 -3.10
CA HIS A 26 -3.25 9.61 -2.57
C HIS A 26 -3.57 9.91 -1.11
N SER A 27 -4.84 9.78 -0.70
CA SER A 27 -5.24 9.96 0.69
C SER A 27 -4.62 8.90 1.59
N LEU A 28 -4.68 7.61 1.20
CA LEU A 28 -4.07 6.52 1.97
C LEU A 28 -2.54 6.66 2.02
N ASN A 29 -1.93 7.05 0.90
CA ASN A 29 -0.49 7.29 0.83
C ASN A 29 -0.05 8.40 1.80
N LEU A 30 -0.77 9.51 1.84
CA LEU A 30 -0.47 10.60 2.77
C LEU A 30 -0.64 10.16 4.23
N ILE A 31 -1.74 9.49 4.55
CA ILE A 31 -2.00 8.95 5.88
C ILE A 31 -0.87 7.99 6.29
N LEU A 32 -0.49 7.07 5.40
CA LEU A 32 0.58 6.10 5.67
C LEU A 32 1.91 6.79 5.94
N ILE A 33 2.30 7.79 5.14
CA ILE A 33 3.53 8.56 5.36
C ILE A 33 3.50 9.25 6.74
N ILE A 34 2.37 9.86 7.11
CA ILE A 34 2.23 10.48 8.43
C ILE A 34 2.42 9.45 9.55
N PHE A 35 1.78 8.27 9.45
CA PHE A 35 1.91 7.22 10.46
C PHE A 35 3.33 6.65 10.56
N TYR A 36 4.01 6.49 9.43
CA TYR A 36 5.38 5.99 9.41
C TYR A 36 6.40 6.99 9.96
N LEU A 37 6.22 8.28 9.66
CA LEU A 37 7.13 9.33 10.10
C LEU A 37 6.82 9.88 11.49
N TYR A 38 5.70 9.48 12.09
CA TYR A 38 5.34 9.93 13.44
C TYR A 38 6.28 9.30 14.48
N PRO A 39 6.86 10.08 15.41
CA PRO A 39 7.70 9.56 16.47
C PRO A 39 6.92 8.60 17.39
N GLY A 40 7.32 7.34 17.42
CA GLY A 40 6.59 6.30 18.14
C GLY A 40 5.34 5.81 17.38
N SER A 41 4.34 5.34 18.11
CA SER A 41 3.11 4.78 17.58
C SER A 41 1.91 5.67 17.87
N LEU A 42 1.29 6.25 16.84
CA LEU A 42 0.03 7.01 16.99
C LEU A 42 -1.08 6.17 17.64
N PHE A 43 -1.22 4.92 17.22
CA PHE A 43 -2.19 4.00 17.83
C PHE A 43 -1.83 3.65 19.28
N GLY A 44 -0.55 3.48 19.58
CA GLY A 44 -0.08 3.26 20.95
C GLY A 44 -0.37 4.45 21.83
N CYS A 45 -0.10 5.67 21.36
CA CYS A 45 -0.45 6.90 22.06
C CYS A 45 -1.95 6.97 22.35
N TYR A 46 -2.78 6.72 21.35
CA TYR A 46 -4.24 6.88 21.45
C TYR A 46 -4.89 5.77 22.28
N LEU A 47 -4.53 4.50 22.05
CA LEU A 47 -5.19 3.36 22.69
C LEU A 47 -4.65 3.05 24.10
N TYR A 48 -3.36 3.29 24.32
CA TYR A 48 -2.66 2.87 25.57
C TYR A 48 -2.04 4.04 26.33
N ASN A 49 -2.23 5.29 25.89
CA ASN A 49 -1.53 6.47 26.42
C ASN A 49 0.00 6.26 26.49
N ASN A 50 0.54 5.43 25.60
CA ASN A 50 1.95 5.11 25.54
C ASN A 50 2.40 4.97 24.08
N CYS A 51 3.16 5.95 23.60
CA CYS A 51 3.63 6.00 22.22
C CYS A 51 4.72 4.97 21.88
N ASN A 52 5.30 4.31 22.89
CA ASN A 52 6.30 3.26 22.69
C ASN A 52 5.66 1.90 22.34
N ILE A 53 4.36 1.74 22.57
CA ILE A 53 3.66 0.50 22.27
C ILE A 53 3.20 0.53 20.81
N GLN A 54 3.61 -0.47 20.03
CA GLN A 54 3.08 -0.70 18.69
C GLN A 54 2.01 -1.81 18.76
N PRO A 55 0.70 -1.45 18.65
CA PRO A 55 -0.35 -2.46 18.67
C PRO A 55 -0.25 -3.34 17.45
N GLN A 56 -0.16 -4.63 17.63
CA GLN A 56 -0.21 -5.60 16.56
C GLN A 56 -1.66 -6.03 16.31
N ILE A 57 -2.19 -5.74 15.15
CA ILE A 57 -3.57 -6.09 14.77
C ILE A 57 -3.64 -7.55 14.32
N THR A 58 -2.56 -8.06 13.73
CA THR A 58 -2.45 -9.44 13.24
C THR A 58 -1.14 -10.05 13.70
N GLY A 59 -1.11 -11.39 13.86
CA GLY A 59 0.14 -12.10 14.12
C GLY A 59 1.12 -12.03 12.96
N ASN A 60 2.41 -12.07 13.24
CA ASN A 60 3.44 -12.08 12.20
C ASN A 60 3.44 -13.40 11.41
N PHE A 61 3.81 -13.33 10.14
CA PHE A 61 4.07 -14.53 9.34
C PHE A 61 5.42 -15.13 9.76
N ILE A 62 5.39 -16.33 10.34
CA ILE A 62 6.59 -17.04 10.76
C ILE A 62 7.21 -17.71 9.54
N VAL A 63 8.43 -17.29 9.17
CA VAL A 63 9.19 -17.89 8.05
C VAL A 63 10.19 -18.92 8.56
N SER A 64 10.79 -18.68 9.72
CA SER A 64 11.67 -19.62 10.42
C SER A 64 11.75 -19.28 11.91
N PHE A 65 12.44 -20.10 12.71
CA PHE A 65 12.60 -19.87 14.16
C PHE A 65 13.14 -18.47 14.51
N ASN A 66 13.89 -17.84 13.60
CA ASN A 66 14.56 -16.55 13.86
C ASN A 66 14.04 -15.41 12.97
N TYR A 67 13.09 -15.68 12.04
CA TYR A 67 12.62 -14.68 11.08
C TYR A 67 11.11 -14.70 11.00
N SER A 68 10.52 -13.54 11.26
CA SER A 68 9.10 -13.29 11.04
C SER A 68 8.93 -12.10 10.09
N ILE A 69 7.87 -12.11 9.32
CA ILE A 69 7.45 -11.02 8.44
C ILE A 69 6.28 -10.33 9.11
N ALA A 70 6.36 -9.02 9.26
CA ALA A 70 5.29 -8.24 9.87
C ALA A 70 4.05 -8.21 8.95
N SER A 71 3.00 -8.89 9.37
CA SER A 71 1.77 -9.00 8.60
C SER A 71 1.05 -7.66 8.46
N ASN A 72 1.08 -6.80 9.48
CA ASN A 72 0.51 -5.45 9.42
C ASN A 72 1.12 -4.64 8.27
N HIS A 73 2.43 -4.67 8.14
CA HIS A 73 3.21 -4.00 7.11
C HIS A 73 2.88 -4.56 5.73
N PHE A 74 2.78 -5.89 5.61
CA PHE A 74 2.35 -6.55 4.38
C PHE A 74 0.96 -6.06 3.92
N TYR A 75 -0.05 -6.10 4.80
CA TYR A 75 -1.40 -5.71 4.42
C TYR A 75 -1.53 -4.24 4.07
N VAL A 76 -0.86 -3.35 4.79
CA VAL A 76 -0.89 -1.91 4.51
C VAL A 76 -0.31 -1.61 3.12
N PHE A 77 0.87 -2.16 2.80
CA PHE A 77 1.49 -1.96 1.50
C PHE A 77 0.77 -2.72 0.38
N PHE A 78 0.16 -3.87 0.66
CA PHE A 78 -0.72 -4.56 -0.27
C PHE A 78 -1.91 -3.69 -0.68
N ILE A 79 -2.63 -3.11 0.28
CA ILE A 79 -3.80 -2.26 0.01
C ILE A 79 -3.38 -0.98 -0.73
N LEU A 80 -2.32 -0.30 -0.28
CA LEU A 80 -1.81 0.89 -0.94
C LEU A 80 -1.42 0.61 -2.39
N SER A 81 -0.69 -0.49 -2.62
CA SER A 81 -0.24 -0.89 -3.95
C SER A 81 -1.39 -1.29 -4.85
N ALA A 82 -2.39 -2.00 -4.33
CA ALA A 82 -3.59 -2.34 -5.07
C ALA A 82 -4.31 -1.08 -5.56
N LEU A 83 -4.56 -0.12 -4.66
CA LEU A 83 -5.18 1.15 -5.03
C LEU A 83 -4.37 1.89 -6.08
N GLY A 84 -3.05 2.04 -5.89
CA GLY A 84 -2.18 2.76 -6.82
C GLY A 84 -2.11 2.09 -8.19
N ILE A 85 -1.82 0.79 -8.24
CA ILE A 85 -1.68 0.06 -9.50
C ILE A 85 -3.01 0.02 -10.26
N PHE A 86 -4.13 -0.29 -9.60
CA PHE A 86 -5.44 -0.31 -10.28
C PHE A 86 -5.94 1.08 -10.68
N ALA A 87 -5.60 2.13 -9.93
CA ALA A 87 -5.94 3.51 -10.31
C ALA A 87 -5.20 3.97 -11.57
N TYR A 88 -3.95 3.52 -11.76
CA TYR A 88 -3.07 3.97 -12.84
C TYR A 88 -2.83 2.93 -13.94
N GLN A 89 -3.43 1.71 -13.86
CA GLN A 89 -3.18 0.59 -14.78
C GLN A 89 -3.35 0.93 -16.27
N ASN A 90 -4.28 1.84 -16.61
CA ASN A 90 -4.56 2.25 -17.99
C ASN A 90 -3.88 3.58 -18.37
N THR A 91 -2.83 3.98 -17.66
CA THR A 91 -2.13 5.24 -17.89
C THR A 91 -0.65 5.00 -18.19
N LYS A 92 -0.01 5.95 -18.88
CA LYS A 92 1.45 5.93 -19.09
C LYS A 92 2.25 6.04 -17.79
N LYS A 93 1.59 6.41 -16.68
CA LYS A 93 2.22 6.60 -15.37
C LYS A 93 2.40 5.30 -14.58
N ILE A 94 1.85 4.17 -15.03
CA ILE A 94 1.87 2.91 -14.27
C ILE A 94 3.28 2.47 -13.86
N LYS A 95 4.27 2.59 -14.74
CA LYS A 95 5.66 2.24 -14.42
C LYS A 95 6.23 3.11 -13.30
N PHE A 96 5.94 4.41 -13.32
CA PHE A 96 6.37 5.34 -12.26
C PHE A 96 5.71 5.02 -10.93
N ILE A 97 4.42 4.66 -10.93
CA ILE A 97 3.70 4.26 -9.70
C ILE A 97 4.32 2.99 -9.10
N ILE A 98 4.64 1.99 -9.92
CA ILE A 98 5.28 0.75 -9.45
C ILE A 98 6.65 1.05 -8.81
N ILE A 99 7.49 1.84 -9.48
CA ILE A 99 8.80 2.24 -8.95
C ILE A 99 8.63 3.05 -7.65
N TYR A 100 7.71 4.01 -7.64
CA TYR A 100 7.40 4.80 -6.46
C TYR A 100 7.00 3.94 -5.26
N LEU A 101 6.11 2.96 -5.44
CA LEU A 101 5.66 2.07 -4.37
C LEU A 101 6.80 1.20 -3.82
N LEU A 102 7.67 0.69 -4.69
CA LEU A 102 8.86 -0.06 -4.26
C LEU A 102 9.84 0.82 -3.48
N LEU A 103 10.12 2.03 -3.97
CA LEU A 103 10.99 2.96 -3.26
C LEU A 103 10.37 3.40 -1.93
N LEU A 104 9.08 3.70 -1.90
CA LEU A 104 8.36 4.08 -0.69
C LEU A 104 8.43 2.99 0.37
N SER A 105 8.24 1.71 -0.02
CA SER A 105 8.27 0.56 0.89
C SER A 105 9.64 0.38 1.57
N ILE A 106 10.71 0.79 0.91
CA ILE A 106 12.07 0.72 1.45
C ILE A 106 12.40 1.97 2.27
N ILE A 107 12.14 3.15 1.69
CA ILE A 107 12.55 4.43 2.30
C ILE A 107 11.85 4.66 3.64
N LEU A 108 10.54 4.38 3.73
CA LEU A 108 9.81 4.59 4.97
C LEU A 108 10.38 3.74 6.11
N GLU A 109 10.77 2.50 5.85
CA GLU A 109 11.37 1.64 6.87
C GLU A 109 12.79 2.10 7.23
N LEU A 110 13.61 2.50 6.25
CA LEU A 110 14.94 3.03 6.53
C LEU A 110 14.90 4.32 7.35
N LEU A 111 13.87 5.15 7.19
CA LEU A 111 13.70 6.36 7.98
C LEU A 111 13.46 6.05 9.48
N HIS A 112 13.01 4.86 9.86
CA HIS A 112 12.89 4.45 11.27
C HIS A 112 14.24 4.45 12.00
N ILE A 113 15.38 4.39 11.29
CA ILE A 113 16.73 4.49 11.89
C ILE A 113 16.94 5.85 12.56
N ILE A 114 16.33 6.91 12.03
CA ILE A 114 16.53 8.30 12.49
C ILE A 114 15.33 8.90 13.22
N ILE A 115 14.17 8.25 13.16
CA ILE A 115 12.96 8.74 13.82
C ILE A 115 12.96 8.33 15.29
N PRO A 116 12.77 9.26 16.25
CA PRO A 116 12.71 8.93 17.65
C PRO A 116 11.60 7.91 17.98
N LEU A 117 11.86 7.02 18.92
CA LEU A 117 10.92 5.98 19.37
C LEU A 117 10.51 4.97 18.27
N ARG A 118 11.27 4.90 17.19
CA ARG A 118 11.14 3.91 16.12
C ARG A 118 12.43 3.09 16.02
N ALA A 119 12.30 1.85 15.59
CA ALA A 119 13.42 0.99 15.29
C ALA A 119 13.25 0.40 13.89
N PHE A 120 14.35 0.29 13.15
CA PHE A 120 14.37 -0.45 11.91
C PHE A 120 14.23 -1.95 12.20
N GLU A 121 13.31 -2.61 11.51
CA GLU A 121 13.09 -4.04 11.62
C GLU A 121 13.08 -4.72 10.24
N TRP A 122 13.88 -5.77 10.09
CA TRP A 122 13.91 -6.54 8.83
C TRP A 122 12.56 -7.15 8.49
N GLY A 123 11.79 -7.58 9.50
CA GLY A 123 10.45 -8.14 9.32
C GLY A 123 9.48 -7.14 8.71
N ASP A 124 9.58 -5.88 9.10
CA ASP A 124 8.77 -4.76 8.61
C ASP A 124 9.15 -4.42 7.18
N LEU A 125 10.46 -4.31 6.89
CA LEU A 125 10.95 -4.08 5.54
C LEU A 125 10.50 -5.16 4.56
N PHE A 126 10.63 -6.43 4.95
CA PHE A 126 10.17 -7.54 4.11
C PHE A 126 8.65 -7.53 3.95
N GLY A 127 7.90 -7.23 5.00
CA GLY A 127 6.45 -7.06 4.94
C GLY A 127 6.04 -5.99 3.92
N ASN A 128 6.65 -4.81 4.00
CA ASN A 128 6.41 -3.70 3.09
C ASN A 128 6.66 -4.11 1.62
N ILE A 129 7.84 -4.66 1.32
CA ILE A 129 8.26 -5.05 -0.03
C ILE A 129 7.35 -6.16 -0.58
N LEU A 130 7.08 -7.19 0.21
CA LEU A 130 6.24 -8.32 -0.22
C LEU A 130 4.81 -7.88 -0.52
N GLY A 131 4.24 -6.94 0.26
CA GLY A 131 2.93 -6.36 -0.02
C GLY A 131 2.87 -5.74 -1.41
N VAL A 132 3.90 -4.96 -1.80
CA VAL A 132 4.00 -4.35 -3.13
C VAL A 132 4.17 -5.41 -4.23
N ILE A 133 5.13 -6.33 -4.05
CA ILE A 133 5.46 -7.36 -5.04
C ILE A 133 4.25 -8.25 -5.34
N PHE A 134 3.48 -8.64 -4.32
CA PHE A 134 2.32 -9.49 -4.49
C PHE A 134 1.27 -8.86 -5.41
N VAL A 135 1.02 -7.55 -5.27
CA VAL A 135 0.09 -6.83 -6.15
C VAL A 135 0.65 -6.70 -7.56
N ILE A 136 1.97 -6.49 -7.72
CA ILE A 136 2.60 -6.45 -9.05
C ILE A 136 2.42 -7.79 -9.78
N ILE A 137 2.58 -8.90 -9.07
CA ILE A 137 2.37 -10.24 -9.63
C ILE A 137 0.92 -10.40 -10.09
N ILE A 138 -0.06 -10.07 -9.24
CA ILE A 138 -1.50 -10.13 -9.59
C ILE A 138 -1.78 -9.28 -10.83
N TYR A 139 -1.25 -8.06 -10.88
CA TYR A 139 -1.42 -7.16 -12.01
C TYR A 139 -0.86 -7.73 -13.31
N LYS A 140 0.34 -8.32 -13.28
CA LYS A 140 0.98 -8.94 -14.45
C LYS A 140 0.22 -10.17 -14.93
N ILE A 141 -0.25 -11.02 -14.01
CA ILE A 141 -1.06 -12.21 -14.33
C ILE A 141 -2.33 -11.76 -15.04
N LYS A 142 -3.07 -10.80 -14.46
CA LYS A 142 -4.30 -10.28 -15.08
C LYS A 142 -4.05 -9.73 -16.48
N GLY A 143 -2.94 -8.99 -16.69
CA GLY A 143 -2.58 -8.45 -18.01
C GLY A 143 -2.37 -9.53 -19.08
N LYS A 144 -1.84 -10.70 -18.72
CA LYS A 144 -1.67 -11.83 -19.64
C LYS A 144 -3.00 -12.49 -20.04
N TYR A 145 -3.95 -12.60 -19.09
CA TYR A 145 -5.25 -13.25 -19.36
C TYR A 145 -6.23 -12.37 -20.15
N VAL A 146 -6.03 -11.06 -20.17
CA VAL A 146 -6.90 -10.12 -20.92
C VAL A 146 -6.43 -9.95 -22.38
N GLN A 147 -5.20 -10.37 -22.71
CA GLN A 147 -4.63 -10.26 -24.06
C GLN A 147 -4.83 -11.54 -24.91
N ASN A 148 -5.32 -12.62 -24.33
CA ASN A 148 -5.72 -13.86 -25.02
C ASN A 148 -7.25 -13.91 -25.13
#